data_ebbfc129fd5145c5131cee66dbcaaf2c
#
_entry.id   ebbfc129fd5145c5131cee66dbcaaf2c
#
_cell.length_a   1.000
_cell.length_b   1.000
_cell.length_c   1.000
_cell.angle_alpha   90.00
_cell.angle_beta   90.00
_cell.angle_gamma   90.00
#
_symmetry.space_group_name_H-M   'P 1'
#
loop_
_entity.id
_entity.type
_entity.pdbx_description
1 polymer ?
#
loop_
_entity_poly.entity_id
_entity_poly.type
_entity_poly.pdbx_seq_one_letter_code
_entity_poly.pdbx_strand_id
1 'polypeptide(L)'
;MEYTINQVFDVKKEQIYQADEFLSKPEHELMHWRRALEESILMGKPRLVCPYCHQMLKLCGRKCQRGVVSYFSHLYDSEDCPIKTTTQLTKEEIEIKKYGKVKESKRHQKLKHLIADVLQGEKSREIGIDGVQIEKRINSRLPYMNWRKPDVQAQYKGMNLVFELQLSTTFLSVVVDRDIFYRLNRYFIIWVFNFDDNKEYVNLHNMMCKDIYYANKRNVFILDQKAQALSSERGELVLCCQWLDADGKFSEAEYISLEQLKYDTKDFKPYYVDADEIYYKANPPVKLRLE
;
A
#
# COMPACT_ATOMS: atom_id res chain seq x y z
N MET A 1 -20.32 -7.45 -24.46
CA MET A 1 -19.81 -6.05 -24.25
C MET A 1 -18.83 -6.15 -23.10
N GLU A 2 -17.66 -5.56 -23.25
CA GLU A 2 -16.65 -5.65 -22.20
C GLU A 2 -16.76 -4.45 -21.28
N TYR A 3 -16.97 -4.71 -19.98
CA TYR A 3 -17.09 -3.68 -18.96
C TYR A 3 -15.70 -3.35 -18.40
N THR A 4 -15.41 -2.08 -18.22
CA THR A 4 -14.17 -1.63 -17.60
C THR A 4 -14.09 -2.12 -16.14
N ILE A 5 -15.17 -1.95 -15.38
CA ILE A 5 -15.31 -2.56 -14.05
C ILE A 5 -16.01 -3.91 -14.26
N ASN A 6 -15.25 -4.99 -14.23
CA ASN A 6 -15.73 -6.34 -14.48
C ASN A 6 -16.09 -7.12 -13.20
N GLN A 7 -15.75 -6.60 -12.02
CA GLN A 7 -16.06 -7.18 -10.72
C GLN A 7 -16.50 -6.09 -9.74
N VAL A 8 -17.43 -6.44 -8.86
CA VAL A 8 -17.93 -5.60 -7.78
C VAL A 8 -17.97 -6.38 -6.47
N PHE A 9 -17.63 -5.74 -5.36
CA PHE A 9 -17.67 -6.35 -4.04
C PHE A 9 -18.90 -5.83 -3.26
N ASP A 10 -19.78 -6.73 -2.84
CA ASP A 10 -20.91 -6.44 -1.95
C ASP A 10 -20.41 -6.48 -0.50
N VAL A 11 -20.31 -5.31 0.12
CA VAL A 11 -19.80 -5.15 1.50
C VAL A 11 -20.69 -5.84 2.53
N LYS A 12 -22.02 -5.91 2.29
CA LYS A 12 -22.96 -6.52 3.23
C LYS A 12 -22.91 -8.04 3.18
N LYS A 13 -22.67 -8.60 1.99
CA LYS A 13 -22.64 -10.06 1.79
C LYS A 13 -21.21 -10.62 1.81
N GLU A 14 -20.20 -9.75 1.84
CA GLU A 14 -18.77 -10.07 1.75
C GLU A 14 -18.45 -10.96 0.51
N GLN A 15 -19.09 -10.65 -0.62
CA GLN A 15 -19.02 -11.46 -1.84
C GLN A 15 -18.66 -10.60 -3.06
N ILE A 16 -17.81 -11.17 -3.93
CA ILE A 16 -17.51 -10.60 -5.25
C ILE A 16 -18.50 -11.13 -6.27
N TYR A 17 -19.07 -10.25 -7.09
CA TYR A 17 -19.90 -10.57 -8.25
C TYR A 17 -19.18 -10.19 -9.53
N GLN A 18 -19.37 -10.96 -10.59
CA GLN A 18 -19.01 -10.55 -11.93
C GLN A 18 -20.00 -9.46 -12.41
N ALA A 19 -19.48 -8.40 -13.02
CA ALA A 19 -20.31 -7.27 -13.40
C ALA A 19 -21.32 -7.62 -14.51
N ASP A 20 -20.92 -8.47 -15.46
CA ASP A 20 -21.80 -8.95 -16.53
C ASP A 20 -22.96 -9.77 -15.98
N GLU A 21 -22.72 -10.68 -15.04
CA GLU A 21 -23.76 -11.45 -14.34
C GLU A 21 -24.70 -10.53 -13.56
N PHE A 22 -24.13 -9.57 -12.81
CA PHE A 22 -24.92 -8.62 -12.05
C PHE A 22 -25.79 -7.74 -12.95
N LEU A 23 -25.22 -7.26 -14.06
CA LEU A 23 -25.88 -6.34 -15.00
C LEU A 23 -26.85 -7.05 -15.97
N SER A 24 -26.84 -8.37 -16.01
CA SER A 24 -27.83 -9.17 -16.74
C SER A 24 -29.17 -9.31 -16.03
N LYS A 25 -29.28 -8.83 -14.79
CA LYS A 25 -30.54 -8.82 -14.03
C LYS A 25 -31.65 -8.06 -14.75
N PRO A 26 -32.92 -8.41 -14.50
CA PRO A 26 -34.06 -7.68 -15.02
C PRO A 26 -33.99 -6.17 -14.73
N GLU A 27 -34.47 -5.34 -15.64
CA GLU A 27 -34.37 -3.88 -15.53
C GLU A 27 -34.93 -3.34 -14.21
N HIS A 28 -36.06 -3.87 -13.74
CA HIS A 28 -36.66 -3.44 -12.47
C HIS A 28 -35.73 -3.71 -11.28
N GLU A 29 -34.99 -4.83 -11.26
CA GLU A 29 -34.01 -5.13 -10.22
C GLU A 29 -32.83 -4.17 -10.30
N LEU A 30 -32.33 -3.88 -11.51
CA LEU A 30 -31.25 -2.92 -11.70
C LEU A 30 -31.64 -1.53 -11.24
N MET A 31 -32.89 -1.12 -11.46
CA MET A 31 -33.38 0.19 -10.96
C MET A 31 -33.48 0.22 -9.43
N HIS A 32 -33.90 -0.87 -8.79
CA HIS A 32 -33.83 -0.99 -7.33
C HIS A 32 -32.40 -0.91 -6.80
N TRP A 33 -31.47 -1.62 -7.44
CA TRP A 33 -30.05 -1.55 -7.07
C TRP A 33 -29.48 -0.16 -7.27
N ARG A 34 -29.78 0.49 -8.38
CA ARG A 34 -29.32 1.86 -8.66
C ARG A 34 -29.77 2.83 -7.55
N ARG A 35 -31.03 2.74 -7.14
CA ARG A 35 -31.56 3.55 -6.04
C ARG A 35 -30.89 3.24 -4.70
N ALA A 36 -30.73 1.96 -4.38
CA ALA A 36 -30.08 1.53 -3.15
C ALA A 36 -28.59 1.95 -3.08
N LEU A 37 -27.91 1.97 -4.21
CA LEU A 37 -26.53 2.45 -4.29
C LEU A 37 -26.45 3.95 -4.09
N GLU A 38 -27.35 4.72 -4.70
CA GLU A 38 -27.41 6.18 -4.52
C GLU A 38 -27.69 6.53 -3.05
N GLU A 39 -28.66 5.85 -2.43
CA GLU A 39 -28.95 6.00 -1.00
C GLU A 39 -27.74 5.66 -0.13
N SER A 40 -27.03 4.58 -0.45
CA SER A 40 -25.82 4.17 0.27
C SER A 40 -24.70 5.20 0.18
N ILE A 41 -24.57 5.85 -0.98
CA ILE A 41 -23.61 6.94 -1.22
C ILE A 41 -23.96 8.16 -0.37
N LEU A 42 -25.22 8.60 -0.38
CA LEU A 42 -25.71 9.73 0.40
C LEU A 42 -25.55 9.51 1.91
N MET A 43 -25.71 8.29 2.36
CA MET A 43 -25.54 7.91 3.77
C MET A 43 -24.08 7.65 4.17
N GLY A 44 -23.13 7.68 3.23
CA GLY A 44 -21.72 7.31 3.50
C GLY A 44 -21.53 5.86 3.93
N LYS A 45 -22.49 4.96 3.62
CA LYS A 45 -22.46 3.55 3.97
C LYS A 45 -22.24 2.69 2.72
N PRO A 46 -20.99 2.24 2.45
CA PRO A 46 -20.69 1.50 1.22
C PRO A 46 -21.53 0.23 1.09
N ARG A 47 -22.12 0.02 -0.08
CA ARG A 47 -22.89 -1.18 -0.41
C ARG A 47 -22.19 -2.04 -1.45
N LEU A 48 -21.90 -1.47 -2.61
CA LEU A 48 -21.01 -2.07 -3.60
C LEU A 48 -19.78 -1.20 -3.75
N VAL A 49 -18.61 -1.83 -3.71
CA VAL A 49 -17.33 -1.17 -3.87
C VAL A 49 -16.50 -1.84 -4.96
N CYS A 50 -15.57 -1.10 -5.52
CA CYS A 50 -14.56 -1.67 -6.39
C CYS A 50 -13.65 -2.61 -5.58
N PRO A 51 -13.44 -3.86 -5.99
CA PRO A 51 -12.61 -4.81 -5.23
C PRO A 51 -11.12 -4.43 -5.22
N TYR A 52 -10.71 -3.43 -6.01
CA TYR A 52 -9.32 -3.00 -6.15
C TYR A 52 -8.98 -1.74 -5.36
N CYS A 53 -9.85 -0.72 -5.42
CA CYS A 53 -9.60 0.55 -4.74
C CYS A 53 -10.57 0.83 -3.58
N HIS A 54 -11.52 -0.07 -3.35
CA HIS A 54 -12.56 0.04 -2.32
C HIS A 54 -13.45 1.29 -2.39
N GLN A 55 -13.37 2.06 -3.49
CA GLN A 55 -14.30 3.16 -3.71
C GLN A 55 -15.71 2.64 -3.93
N MET A 56 -16.69 3.38 -3.43
CA MET A 56 -18.10 3.14 -3.73
C MET A 56 -18.35 3.18 -5.23
N LEU A 57 -19.19 2.28 -5.69
CA LEU A 57 -19.60 2.19 -7.07
C LEU A 57 -21.02 2.71 -7.22
N LYS A 58 -21.27 3.41 -8.32
CA LYS A 58 -22.59 3.81 -8.78
C LYS A 58 -22.99 3.02 -10.03
N LEU A 59 -24.27 2.75 -10.19
CA LEU A 59 -24.82 2.12 -11.37
C LEU A 59 -25.27 3.20 -12.35
N CYS A 60 -24.63 3.25 -13.51
CA CYS A 60 -24.88 4.23 -14.57
C CYS A 60 -25.55 3.58 -15.77
N GLY A 61 -26.19 4.40 -16.61
CA GLY A 61 -26.74 3.98 -17.90
C GLY A 61 -26.21 4.83 -19.04
N ARG A 62 -25.80 4.19 -20.14
CA ARG A 62 -25.38 4.88 -21.38
C ARG A 62 -26.32 4.52 -22.51
N LYS A 63 -26.85 5.52 -23.20
CA LYS A 63 -27.61 5.32 -24.45
C LYS A 63 -26.68 4.80 -25.54
N CYS A 64 -27.09 3.77 -26.21
CA CYS A 64 -26.45 3.23 -27.40
C CYS A 64 -27.51 2.90 -28.46
N GLN A 65 -27.11 2.54 -29.68
CA GLN A 65 -28.04 2.28 -30.81
C GLN A 65 -29.08 1.20 -30.50
N ARG A 66 -28.82 0.28 -29.57
CA ARG A 66 -29.70 -0.82 -29.18
C ARG A 66 -30.45 -0.60 -27.86
N GLY A 67 -30.49 0.62 -27.31
CA GLY A 67 -31.12 0.92 -26.03
C GLY A 67 -30.20 1.52 -24.99
N VAL A 68 -30.47 1.25 -23.72
CA VAL A 68 -29.65 1.69 -22.60
C VAL A 68 -28.83 0.52 -22.08
N VAL A 69 -27.53 0.70 -21.96
CA VAL A 69 -26.62 -0.27 -21.35
C VAL A 69 -26.21 0.22 -19.98
N SER A 70 -26.46 -0.62 -18.98
CA SER A 70 -26.03 -0.35 -17.60
C SER A 70 -24.55 -0.72 -17.40
N TYR A 71 -23.84 0.04 -16.58
CA TYR A 71 -22.46 -0.21 -16.22
C TYR A 71 -22.13 0.36 -14.84
N PHE A 72 -21.08 -0.15 -14.21
CA PHE A 72 -20.56 0.42 -12.96
C PHE A 72 -19.53 1.51 -13.23
N SER A 73 -19.56 2.54 -12.37
CA SER A 73 -18.56 3.62 -12.36
C SER A 73 -18.15 3.90 -10.93
N HIS A 74 -16.89 4.29 -10.74
CA HIS A 74 -16.43 4.82 -9.46
C HIS A 74 -17.19 6.09 -9.08
N LEU A 75 -17.37 6.32 -7.79
CA LEU A 75 -18.02 7.54 -7.30
C LEU A 75 -17.19 8.77 -7.63
N TYR A 76 -15.86 8.66 -7.47
CA TYR A 76 -14.89 9.69 -7.79
C TYR A 76 -13.91 9.22 -8.85
N ASP A 77 -13.46 10.11 -9.70
CA ASP A 77 -12.37 9.85 -10.62
C ASP A 77 -11.05 9.99 -9.86
N SER A 78 -10.58 8.89 -9.27
CA SER A 78 -9.29 8.86 -8.56
C SER A 78 -8.23 8.18 -9.41
N GLU A 79 -6.98 8.66 -9.33
CA GLU A 79 -5.85 8.05 -10.04
C GLU A 79 -5.41 6.71 -9.43
N ASP A 80 -5.94 6.37 -8.27
CA ASP A 80 -5.53 5.22 -7.47
C ASP A 80 -6.13 3.88 -7.91
N CYS A 81 -7.10 3.89 -8.83
CA CYS A 81 -7.71 2.65 -9.31
C CYS A 81 -7.13 2.19 -10.65
N PRO A 82 -6.68 0.92 -10.75
CA PRO A 82 -6.21 0.36 -12.02
C PRO A 82 -7.33 0.21 -13.07
N ILE A 83 -8.59 0.27 -12.61
CA ILE A 83 -9.77 0.06 -13.46
C ILE A 83 -10.56 1.35 -13.49
N LYS A 84 -10.02 2.36 -14.14
CA LYS A 84 -10.76 3.59 -14.43
C LYS A 84 -11.54 3.44 -15.73
N THR A 85 -12.71 4.09 -15.75
CA THR A 85 -13.48 4.25 -17.00
C THR A 85 -12.72 5.10 -18.03
N THR A 86 -11.76 5.92 -17.57
CA THR A 86 -10.96 6.84 -18.39
C THR A 86 -9.46 6.51 -18.38
N THR A 87 -9.09 5.31 -17.92
CA THR A 87 -7.66 4.92 -17.86
C THR A 87 -7.05 4.85 -19.27
N GLN A 88 -5.82 5.36 -19.40
CA GLN A 88 -5.01 5.19 -20.62
C GLN A 88 -4.24 3.85 -20.62
N LEU A 89 -4.35 3.06 -19.54
CA LEU A 89 -3.69 1.76 -19.44
C LEU A 89 -4.33 0.76 -20.38
N THR A 90 -3.52 -0.04 -21.04
CA THR A 90 -3.96 -1.19 -21.83
C THR A 90 -4.54 -2.28 -20.92
N LYS A 91 -5.32 -3.21 -21.50
CA LYS A 91 -5.85 -4.36 -20.77
C LYS A 91 -4.75 -5.20 -20.13
N GLU A 92 -3.66 -5.41 -20.84
CA GLU A 92 -2.49 -6.17 -20.37
C GLU A 92 -1.82 -5.46 -19.19
N GLU A 93 -1.65 -4.13 -19.24
CA GLU A 93 -1.12 -3.35 -18.14
C GLU A 93 -2.04 -3.36 -16.91
N ILE A 94 -3.36 -3.35 -17.13
CA ILE A 94 -4.34 -3.48 -16.05
C ILE A 94 -4.25 -4.88 -15.43
N GLU A 95 -4.16 -5.94 -16.21
CA GLU A 95 -4.03 -7.32 -15.71
C GLU A 95 -2.70 -7.54 -14.99
N ILE A 96 -1.62 -7.00 -15.52
CA ILE A 96 -0.30 -7.01 -14.88
C ILE A 96 -0.37 -6.31 -13.51
N LYS A 97 -1.04 -5.16 -13.43
CA LYS A 97 -1.22 -4.44 -12.17
C LYS A 97 -2.19 -5.13 -11.20
N LYS A 98 -3.22 -5.85 -11.71
CA LYS A 98 -4.21 -6.57 -10.92
C LYS A 98 -3.68 -7.82 -10.24
N TYR A 99 -2.98 -8.63 -10.99
CA TYR A 99 -2.70 -10.01 -10.60
C TYR A 99 -1.23 -10.25 -10.24
N GLY A 100 -0.40 -9.20 -10.31
CA GLY A 100 0.97 -9.23 -9.79
C GLY A 100 1.85 -10.37 -10.32
N LYS A 101 1.47 -11.04 -11.42
CA LYS A 101 2.32 -11.99 -12.13
C LYS A 101 3.23 -11.29 -13.15
N VAL A 102 3.72 -10.09 -12.79
CA VAL A 102 5.01 -9.70 -13.31
C VAL A 102 5.98 -10.71 -12.71
N LYS A 103 6.70 -11.46 -13.54
CA LYS A 103 7.89 -12.17 -13.06
C LYS A 103 8.66 -11.16 -12.25
N GLU A 104 8.78 -11.44 -10.96
CA GLU A 104 9.53 -10.60 -10.03
C GLU A 104 10.85 -10.21 -10.71
N SER A 105 11.14 -8.91 -10.79
CA SER A 105 12.31 -8.45 -11.53
C SER A 105 13.57 -9.03 -10.90
N LYS A 106 14.60 -9.32 -11.70
CA LYS A 106 15.90 -9.79 -11.18
C LYS A 106 16.45 -8.85 -10.12
N ARG A 107 16.17 -7.54 -10.25
CA ARG A 107 16.55 -6.50 -9.28
C ARG A 107 15.82 -6.70 -7.94
N HIS A 108 14.52 -6.93 -7.96
CA HIS A 108 13.74 -7.17 -6.75
C HIS A 108 14.22 -8.44 -6.02
N GLN A 109 14.45 -9.53 -6.74
CA GLN A 109 15.01 -10.76 -6.18
C GLN A 109 16.37 -10.52 -5.53
N LYS A 110 17.28 -9.81 -6.24
CA LYS A 110 18.60 -9.48 -5.73
C LYS A 110 18.54 -8.69 -4.42
N LEU A 111 17.71 -7.66 -4.36
CA LEU A 111 17.58 -6.81 -3.17
C LEU A 111 16.95 -7.55 -1.98
N LYS A 112 15.96 -8.39 -2.25
CA LYS A 112 15.33 -9.24 -1.25
C LYS A 112 16.33 -10.21 -0.63
N HIS A 113 17.14 -10.88 -1.45
CA HIS A 113 18.20 -11.75 -0.97
C HIS A 113 19.27 -10.98 -0.21
N LEU A 114 19.69 -9.81 -0.71
CA LEU A 114 20.66 -8.96 0.00
C LEU A 114 20.17 -8.61 1.42
N ILE A 115 18.93 -8.19 1.57
CA ILE A 115 18.34 -7.91 2.90
C ILE A 115 18.39 -9.17 3.77
N ALA A 116 17.93 -10.30 3.24
CA ALA A 116 17.88 -11.55 4.00
C ALA A 116 19.27 -12.04 4.41
N ASP A 117 20.24 -12.02 3.49
CA ASP A 117 21.62 -12.48 3.74
C ASP A 117 22.29 -11.62 4.82
N VAL A 118 22.13 -10.29 4.74
CA VAL A 118 22.69 -9.39 5.76
C VAL A 118 22.01 -9.60 7.13
N LEU A 119 20.69 -9.79 7.16
CA LEU A 119 19.97 -10.05 8.41
C LEU A 119 20.29 -11.43 9.01
N GLN A 120 20.73 -12.39 8.20
CA GLN A 120 21.21 -13.71 8.66
C GLN A 120 22.68 -13.69 9.11
N GLY A 121 23.40 -12.61 8.85
CA GLY A 121 24.80 -12.44 9.20
C GLY A 121 25.06 -12.52 10.71
N GLU A 122 26.32 -12.75 11.08
CA GLU A 122 26.76 -12.89 12.48
C GLU A 122 26.46 -11.63 13.28
N LYS A 123 26.83 -10.47 12.78
CA LYS A 123 26.61 -9.19 13.43
C LYS A 123 25.11 -8.90 13.67
N SER A 124 24.24 -9.26 12.71
CA SER A 124 22.79 -9.12 12.86
C SER A 124 22.26 -10.02 13.98
N ARG A 125 22.81 -11.23 14.16
CA ARG A 125 22.43 -12.11 15.27
C ARG A 125 22.90 -11.56 16.62
N GLU A 126 24.09 -10.97 16.68
CA GLU A 126 24.63 -10.34 17.89
C GLU A 126 23.73 -9.21 18.40
N ILE A 127 23.12 -8.44 17.50
CA ILE A 127 22.16 -7.37 17.87
C ILE A 127 20.74 -7.88 18.13
N GLY A 128 20.50 -9.19 18.04
CA GLY A 128 19.23 -9.84 18.37
C GLY A 128 18.27 -9.99 17.22
N ILE A 129 18.79 -10.16 15.99
CA ILE A 129 17.98 -10.52 14.81
C ILE A 129 18.02 -12.04 14.62
N ASP A 130 16.85 -12.64 14.46
CA ASP A 130 16.68 -14.06 14.19
C ASP A 130 15.46 -14.33 13.30
N GLY A 131 15.16 -15.59 13.00
CA GLY A 131 13.96 -16.01 12.31
C GLY A 131 13.79 -15.44 10.90
N VAL A 132 14.88 -15.06 10.22
CA VAL A 132 14.87 -14.46 8.89
C VAL A 132 14.33 -15.43 7.85
N GLN A 133 13.32 -15.00 7.10
CA GLN A 133 12.68 -15.81 6.05
C GLN A 133 12.26 -14.94 4.88
N ILE A 134 12.50 -15.45 3.67
CA ILE A 134 12.10 -14.82 2.42
C ILE A 134 10.72 -15.38 2.01
N GLU A 135 9.79 -14.50 1.63
CA GLU A 135 8.49 -14.85 1.05
C GLU A 135 7.70 -15.91 1.83
N LYS A 136 7.87 -15.98 3.13
CA LYS A 136 7.10 -16.90 3.93
C LYS A 136 5.74 -16.34 4.29
N ARG A 137 4.73 -17.16 4.12
CA ARG A 137 3.34 -16.83 4.43
C ARG A 137 3.16 -16.56 5.93
N ILE A 138 2.56 -15.42 6.24
CA ILE A 138 2.06 -15.06 7.56
C ILE A 138 0.54 -15.22 7.55
N ASN A 139 0.02 -16.16 8.34
CA ASN A 139 -1.42 -16.31 8.51
C ASN A 139 -1.91 -15.25 9.51
N SER A 140 -3.07 -14.64 9.23
CA SER A 140 -3.67 -13.71 10.17
C SER A 140 -4.13 -14.42 11.46
N ARG A 141 -4.00 -13.71 12.57
CA ARG A 141 -4.59 -14.08 13.85
C ARG A 141 -6.08 -13.77 13.91
N LEU A 142 -6.58 -12.96 12.97
CA LEU A 142 -7.95 -12.50 12.91
C LEU A 142 -8.73 -13.32 11.89
N PRO A 143 -9.91 -13.86 12.23
CA PRO A 143 -10.65 -14.81 11.39
C PRO A 143 -11.15 -14.21 10.08
N TYR A 144 -11.31 -12.88 10.00
CA TYR A 144 -11.79 -12.17 8.82
C TYR A 144 -10.67 -11.70 7.88
N MET A 145 -9.41 -11.94 8.23
CA MET A 145 -8.27 -11.62 7.39
C MET A 145 -7.60 -12.88 6.87
N ASN A 146 -7.22 -12.86 5.61
CA ASN A 146 -6.47 -13.93 4.99
C ASN A 146 -5.01 -13.90 5.47
N TRP A 147 -4.10 -14.23 4.58
CA TRP A 147 -2.66 -14.26 4.81
C TRP A 147 -1.96 -13.19 3.97
N ARG A 148 -0.73 -12.86 4.33
CA ARG A 148 0.18 -12.07 3.50
C ARG A 148 1.53 -12.77 3.40
N LYS A 149 2.25 -12.45 2.35
CA LYS A 149 3.58 -12.96 2.07
C LYS A 149 4.51 -11.76 1.87
N PRO A 150 5.24 -11.33 2.93
CA PRO A 150 6.20 -10.24 2.82
C PRO A 150 7.41 -10.66 1.99
N ASP A 151 8.16 -9.69 1.46
CA ASP A 151 9.41 -9.97 0.76
C ASP A 151 10.44 -10.60 1.69
N VAL A 152 10.64 -10.02 2.87
CA VAL A 152 11.47 -10.58 3.95
C VAL A 152 10.76 -10.38 5.28
N GLN A 153 10.89 -11.36 6.18
CA GLN A 153 10.49 -11.22 7.58
C GLN A 153 11.64 -11.64 8.49
N ALA A 154 11.68 -11.06 9.68
CA ALA A 154 12.63 -11.36 10.72
C ALA A 154 12.03 -11.10 12.10
N GLN A 155 12.71 -11.56 13.15
CA GLN A 155 12.47 -11.09 14.52
C GLN A 155 13.66 -10.22 14.97
N TYR A 156 13.37 -9.15 15.68
CA TYR A 156 14.38 -8.28 16.26
C TYR A 156 14.03 -8.05 17.73
N LYS A 157 14.86 -8.59 18.63
CA LYS A 157 14.64 -8.49 20.09
C LYS A 157 13.20 -8.85 20.50
N GLY A 158 12.63 -9.91 19.90
CA GLY A 158 11.26 -10.37 20.13
C GLY A 158 10.16 -9.60 19.37
N MET A 159 10.48 -8.56 18.64
CA MET A 159 9.56 -7.86 17.76
C MET A 159 9.51 -8.50 16.38
N ASN A 160 8.33 -8.66 15.80
CA ASN A 160 8.19 -9.18 14.43
C ASN A 160 8.37 -8.03 13.44
N LEU A 161 9.32 -8.16 12.53
CA LEU A 161 9.59 -7.21 11.45
C LEU A 161 9.21 -7.82 10.10
N VAL A 162 8.69 -7.00 9.21
CA VAL A 162 8.53 -7.32 7.78
C VAL A 162 9.12 -6.20 6.94
N PHE A 163 9.77 -6.58 5.86
CA PHE A 163 10.34 -5.68 4.87
C PHE A 163 9.58 -5.87 3.57
N GLU A 164 9.08 -4.78 3.03
CA GLU A 164 8.38 -4.73 1.74
C GLU A 164 9.14 -3.81 0.79
N LEU A 165 9.69 -4.40 -0.27
CA LEU A 165 10.49 -3.70 -1.27
C LEU A 165 9.58 -2.98 -2.28
N GLN A 166 9.78 -1.69 -2.44
CA GLN A 166 8.99 -0.88 -3.35
C GLN A 166 9.88 -0.31 -4.46
N LEU A 167 9.90 -1.00 -5.60
CA LEU A 167 10.70 -0.64 -6.78
C LEU A 167 9.90 0.08 -7.86
N SER A 168 8.58 -0.05 -7.82
CA SER A 168 7.66 0.55 -8.78
C SER A 168 6.40 1.07 -8.07
N THR A 169 5.62 1.87 -8.76
CA THR A 169 4.35 2.37 -8.21
C THR A 169 3.36 1.22 -7.99
N THR A 170 2.68 1.26 -6.86
CA THR A 170 1.57 0.38 -6.52
C THR A 170 0.34 1.19 -6.14
N PHE A 171 -0.79 0.55 -5.90
CA PHE A 171 -2.04 1.23 -5.55
C PHE A 171 -2.12 1.51 -4.05
N LEU A 172 -2.70 2.65 -3.68
CA LEU A 172 -2.95 3.01 -2.29
C LEU A 172 -3.67 1.90 -1.53
N SER A 173 -4.67 1.26 -2.14
CA SER A 173 -5.40 0.15 -1.53
C SER A 173 -4.49 -1.03 -1.14
N VAL A 174 -3.46 -1.31 -1.93
CA VAL A 174 -2.47 -2.38 -1.62
C VAL A 174 -1.59 -1.97 -0.45
N VAL A 175 -1.15 -0.70 -0.42
CA VAL A 175 -0.34 -0.17 0.70
C VAL A 175 -1.14 -0.21 2.00
N VAL A 176 -2.36 0.33 1.99
CA VAL A 176 -3.25 0.40 3.15
C VAL A 176 -3.63 -1.00 3.64
N ASP A 177 -3.95 -1.92 2.74
CA ASP A 177 -4.30 -3.30 3.08
C ASP A 177 -3.13 -4.05 3.75
N ARG A 178 -1.89 -3.86 3.27
CA ARG A 178 -0.69 -4.40 3.90
C ARG A 178 -0.44 -3.77 5.26
N ASP A 179 -0.50 -2.44 5.36
CA ASP A 179 -0.34 -1.71 6.61
C ASP A 179 -1.32 -2.19 7.69
N ILE A 180 -2.61 -2.30 7.35
CA ILE A 180 -3.65 -2.79 8.25
C ILE A 180 -3.36 -4.23 8.66
N PHE A 181 -3.04 -5.11 7.69
CA PHE A 181 -2.76 -6.51 7.98
C PHE A 181 -1.60 -6.65 8.97
N TYR A 182 -0.45 -6.04 8.69
CA TYR A 182 0.74 -6.18 9.53
C TYR A 182 0.54 -5.56 10.91
N ARG A 183 -0.04 -4.37 10.99
CA ARG A 183 -0.35 -3.71 12.26
C ARG A 183 -1.28 -4.56 13.14
N LEU A 184 -2.39 -5.05 12.61
CA LEU A 184 -3.35 -5.86 13.37
C LEU A 184 -2.77 -7.23 13.78
N ASN A 185 -1.80 -7.75 13.04
CA ASN A 185 -1.09 -8.99 13.39
C ASN A 185 0.18 -8.74 14.22
N ARG A 186 0.45 -7.50 14.64
CA ARG A 186 1.59 -7.08 15.47
C ARG A 186 2.94 -7.28 14.79
N TYR A 187 3.03 -6.89 13.53
CA TYR A 187 4.26 -6.79 12.77
C TYR A 187 4.60 -5.33 12.51
N PHE A 188 5.84 -4.96 12.68
CA PHE A 188 6.39 -3.68 12.22
C PHE A 188 6.71 -3.79 10.74
N ILE A 189 6.07 -3.00 9.91
CA ILE A 189 6.35 -2.96 8.47
C ILE A 189 7.38 -1.89 8.15
N ILE A 190 8.46 -2.28 7.49
CA ILE A 190 9.49 -1.41 6.95
C ILE A 190 9.33 -1.40 5.43
N TRP A 191 8.78 -0.31 4.90
CA TRP A 191 8.73 -0.06 3.47
C TRP A 191 10.10 0.39 2.99
N VAL A 192 10.73 -0.40 2.12
CA VAL A 192 12.08 -0.13 1.60
C VAL A 192 11.98 0.26 0.13
N PHE A 193 12.25 1.52 -0.16
CA PHE A 193 12.31 2.01 -1.53
C PHE A 193 13.65 1.69 -2.16
N ASN A 194 13.64 1.44 -3.46
CA ASN A 194 14.85 1.35 -4.27
C ASN A 194 14.52 1.86 -5.68
N PHE A 195 14.91 3.09 -5.96
CA PHE A 195 14.70 3.76 -7.24
C PHE A 195 15.94 3.63 -8.14
N ASP A 196 15.77 3.88 -9.44
CA ASP A 196 16.90 4.06 -10.34
C ASP A 196 17.59 5.39 -10.08
N ASP A 197 18.92 5.39 -10.01
CA ASP A 197 19.76 6.53 -9.61
C ASP A 197 19.45 7.85 -10.35
N ASN A 198 18.90 7.76 -11.56
CA ASN A 198 18.53 8.92 -12.38
C ASN A 198 17.10 9.47 -12.10
N LYS A 199 16.32 8.87 -11.18
CA LYS A 199 14.90 9.21 -10.96
C LYS A 199 14.52 9.38 -9.49
N GLU A 200 15.47 9.33 -8.58
CA GLU A 200 15.23 9.24 -7.13
C GLU A 200 14.36 10.39 -6.60
N TYR A 201 14.71 11.62 -6.93
CA TYR A 201 13.99 12.80 -6.46
C TYR A 201 12.56 12.90 -7.00
N VAL A 202 12.34 12.52 -8.26
CA VAL A 202 11.01 12.55 -8.89
C VAL A 202 10.08 11.51 -8.27
N ASN A 203 10.62 10.38 -7.82
CA ASN A 203 9.84 9.27 -7.28
C ASN A 203 9.30 9.53 -5.87
N LEU A 204 10.04 10.24 -5.00
CA LEU A 204 9.58 10.57 -3.64
C LEU A 204 8.38 11.52 -3.63
N HIS A 205 8.17 12.30 -4.69
CA HIS A 205 6.99 13.17 -4.83
C HIS A 205 5.75 12.46 -5.40
N ASN A 206 5.87 11.18 -5.75
CA ASN A 206 4.73 10.38 -6.19
C ASN A 206 3.74 10.16 -5.04
N MET A 207 2.44 10.15 -5.36
CA MET A 207 1.36 9.98 -4.37
C MET A 207 1.53 8.70 -3.54
N MET A 208 1.88 7.57 -4.15
CA MET A 208 2.11 6.31 -3.44
C MET A 208 3.25 6.41 -2.41
N CYS A 209 4.36 7.08 -2.77
CA CYS A 209 5.45 7.32 -1.81
C CYS A 209 4.96 8.21 -0.66
N LYS A 210 4.18 9.26 -0.97
CA LYS A 210 3.55 10.12 0.03
C LYS A 210 2.68 9.31 0.98
N ASP A 211 1.81 8.44 0.48
CA ASP A 211 0.95 7.59 1.30
C ASP A 211 1.77 6.75 2.29
N ILE A 212 2.89 6.19 1.84
CA ILE A 212 3.77 5.39 2.69
C ILE A 212 4.46 6.26 3.75
N TYR A 213 5.14 7.34 3.36
CA TYR A 213 5.92 8.07 4.35
C TYR A 213 5.06 8.93 5.30
N TYR A 214 3.93 9.47 4.84
CA TYR A 214 2.98 10.12 5.76
C TYR A 214 2.36 9.12 6.76
N ALA A 215 2.16 7.87 6.36
CA ALA A 215 1.74 6.82 7.28
C ALA A 215 2.87 6.34 8.22
N ASN A 216 4.13 6.68 7.95
CA ASN A 216 5.31 6.24 8.70
C ASN A 216 6.02 7.40 9.41
N LYS A 217 5.29 8.26 10.10
CA LYS A 217 5.82 9.44 10.80
C LYS A 217 6.73 10.29 9.90
N ARG A 218 6.38 10.38 8.60
CA ARG A 218 7.09 11.13 7.56
C ARG A 218 8.52 10.65 7.28
N ASN A 219 8.87 9.41 7.67
CA ASN A 219 10.18 8.82 7.37
C ASN A 219 10.12 8.01 6.08
N VAL A 220 11.20 8.08 5.32
CA VAL A 220 11.44 7.30 4.09
C VAL A 220 12.68 6.46 4.29
N PHE A 221 12.60 5.17 4.00
CA PHE A 221 13.73 4.26 4.02
C PHE A 221 14.07 3.80 2.60
N ILE A 222 15.30 4.00 2.19
CA ILE A 222 15.78 3.73 0.85
C ILE A 222 16.99 2.79 0.92
N LEU A 223 17.00 1.76 0.11
CA LEU A 223 18.13 0.87 -0.07
C LEU A 223 18.86 1.25 -1.38
N ASP A 224 19.53 2.41 -1.37
CA ASP A 224 20.34 2.91 -2.48
C ASP A 224 21.67 2.14 -2.61
N GLN A 225 22.49 2.47 -3.59
CA GLN A 225 23.78 1.80 -3.81
C GLN A 225 24.72 1.96 -2.61
N LYS A 226 24.74 3.14 -1.97
CA LYS A 226 25.58 3.41 -0.81
C LYS A 226 25.10 2.63 0.41
N ALA A 227 23.78 2.55 0.65
CA ALA A 227 23.22 1.71 1.71
C ALA A 227 23.55 0.23 1.51
N GLN A 228 23.47 -0.27 0.27
CA GLN A 228 23.86 -1.65 -0.08
C GLN A 228 25.34 -1.90 0.20
N ALA A 229 26.23 -0.98 -0.21
CA ALA A 229 27.67 -1.07 0.03
C ALA A 229 27.96 -1.07 1.54
N LEU A 230 27.38 -0.13 2.28
CA LEU A 230 27.54 -0.04 3.73
C LEU A 230 26.98 -1.28 4.46
N SER A 231 25.87 -1.83 3.98
CA SER A 231 25.31 -3.05 4.55
C SER A 231 26.26 -4.24 4.39
N SER A 232 26.87 -4.36 3.22
CA SER A 232 27.87 -5.43 2.95
C SER A 232 29.15 -5.22 3.75
N GLU A 233 29.63 -3.99 3.86
CA GLU A 233 30.85 -3.65 4.61
C GLU A 233 30.69 -3.87 6.11
N ARG A 234 29.56 -3.43 6.67
CA ARG A 234 29.29 -3.49 8.11
C ARG A 234 28.75 -4.85 8.57
N GLY A 235 28.25 -5.69 7.68
CA GLY A 235 27.57 -6.94 8.00
C GLY A 235 26.24 -6.77 8.74
N GLU A 236 25.64 -5.59 8.66
CA GLU A 236 24.33 -5.23 9.23
C GLU A 236 23.50 -4.45 8.21
N LEU A 237 22.18 -4.54 8.29
CA LEU A 237 21.33 -3.81 7.36
C LEU A 237 21.40 -2.31 7.64
N VAL A 238 21.88 -1.56 6.64
CA VAL A 238 21.93 -0.10 6.62
C VAL A 238 20.92 0.40 5.60
N LEU A 239 20.11 1.37 6.01
CA LEU A 239 19.15 2.05 5.14
C LEU A 239 19.49 3.54 5.10
N CYS A 240 19.37 4.14 3.92
CA CYS A 240 19.32 5.58 3.79
C CYS A 240 17.96 6.06 4.29
N CYS A 241 17.95 6.91 5.30
CA CYS A 241 16.77 7.49 5.88
C CYS A 241 16.70 8.98 5.58
N GLN A 242 15.55 9.45 5.15
CA GLN A 242 15.18 10.84 5.07
C GLN A 242 13.82 11.05 5.74
N TRP A 243 13.53 12.24 6.21
CA TRP A 243 12.21 12.58 6.76
C TRP A 243 11.81 13.99 6.34
N LEU A 244 10.52 14.26 6.35
CA LEU A 244 10.04 15.63 6.10
C LEU A 244 10.19 16.48 7.34
N ASP A 245 10.78 17.66 7.16
CA ASP A 245 10.85 18.69 8.19
C ASP A 245 9.50 19.42 8.40
N ALA A 246 9.50 20.45 9.23
CA ALA A 246 8.30 21.24 9.51
C ALA A 246 7.76 21.99 8.28
N ASP A 247 8.61 22.30 7.32
CA ASP A 247 8.27 22.99 6.07
C ASP A 247 7.88 22.01 4.94
N GLY A 248 7.91 20.71 5.20
CA GLY A 248 7.61 19.67 4.23
C GLY A 248 8.75 19.43 3.23
N LYS A 249 9.97 19.78 3.57
CA LYS A 249 11.18 19.47 2.80
C LYS A 249 11.83 18.21 3.35
N PHE A 250 12.47 17.44 2.48
CA PHE A 250 13.26 16.29 2.93
C PHE A 250 14.55 16.77 3.62
N SER A 251 14.87 16.10 4.72
CA SER A 251 16.16 16.24 5.43
C SER A 251 17.32 15.80 4.53
N GLU A 252 18.54 16.08 4.98
CA GLU A 252 19.71 15.38 4.45
C GLU A 252 19.59 13.87 4.71
N ALA A 253 20.21 13.08 3.83
CA ALA A 253 20.21 11.63 3.92
C ALA A 253 21.10 11.13 5.04
N GLU A 254 20.56 10.34 5.96
CA GLU A 254 21.30 9.65 7.00
C GLU A 254 21.30 8.12 6.74
N TYR A 255 22.47 7.49 6.96
CA TYR A 255 22.64 6.04 6.77
C TYR A 255 22.60 5.35 8.13
N ILE A 256 21.48 4.69 8.41
CA ILE A 256 21.14 4.17 9.74
C ILE A 256 21.00 2.66 9.73
N SER A 257 21.28 2.03 10.88
CA SER A 257 21.01 0.62 11.14
C SER A 257 19.66 0.41 11.81
N LEU A 258 19.22 -0.85 11.91
CA LEU A 258 17.96 -1.19 12.60
C LEU A 258 17.97 -0.85 14.10
N GLU A 259 19.14 -0.82 14.74
CA GLU A 259 19.29 -0.45 16.15
C GLU A 259 18.98 1.03 16.41
N GLN A 260 19.17 1.89 15.41
CA GLN A 260 18.90 3.32 15.52
C GLN A 260 17.41 3.65 15.30
N LEU A 261 16.62 2.68 14.81
CA LEU A 261 15.19 2.86 14.66
C LEU A 261 14.49 2.83 16.02
N LYS A 262 13.47 3.65 16.14
CA LYS A 262 12.48 3.62 17.21
C LYS A 262 11.25 2.85 16.71
N TYR A 263 10.59 2.17 17.62
CA TYR A 263 9.46 1.28 17.30
C TYR A 263 8.23 1.71 18.08
N ASP A 264 7.25 2.30 17.39
CA ASP A 264 5.95 2.66 17.97
C ASP A 264 5.10 1.39 18.12
N THR A 265 4.98 0.87 19.33
CA THR A 265 4.23 -0.35 19.62
C THR A 265 2.72 -0.17 19.56
N LYS A 266 2.20 1.05 19.53
CA LYS A 266 0.77 1.34 19.41
C LYS A 266 0.30 1.16 17.97
N ASP A 267 1.04 1.74 17.03
CA ASP A 267 0.69 1.72 15.61
C ASP A 267 1.58 0.78 14.77
N PHE A 268 2.53 0.08 15.42
CA PHE A 268 3.48 -0.84 14.79
C PHE A 268 4.27 -0.18 13.65
N LYS A 269 4.75 1.05 13.91
CA LYS A 269 5.50 1.86 12.96
C LYS A 269 6.96 1.98 13.39
N PRO A 270 7.92 1.55 12.54
CA PRO A 270 9.33 1.85 12.74
C PRO A 270 9.65 3.25 12.19
N TYR A 271 10.39 4.05 12.94
CA TYR A 271 10.79 5.39 12.53
C TYR A 271 12.15 5.77 13.11
N TYR A 272 12.86 6.65 12.45
CA TYR A 272 14.12 7.20 12.95
C TYR A 272 13.88 8.52 13.70
N VAL A 273 13.20 9.45 13.05
CA VAL A 273 12.82 10.74 13.61
C VAL A 273 11.30 10.84 13.72
N ASP A 274 10.76 11.29 14.86
CA ASP A 274 9.33 11.59 14.97
C ASP A 274 9.04 12.95 14.29
N ALA A 275 9.01 12.92 12.96
CA ALA A 275 8.80 14.11 12.16
C ALA A 275 7.34 14.61 12.21
N ASP A 276 6.39 13.77 12.61
CA ASP A 276 5.02 14.21 12.91
C ASP A 276 5.01 15.09 14.16
N GLU A 277 5.72 14.72 15.21
CA GLU A 277 5.82 15.54 16.42
C GLU A 277 6.46 16.90 16.12
N ILE A 278 7.53 16.91 15.31
CA ILE A 278 8.22 18.15 14.87
C ILE A 278 7.23 19.02 14.08
N TYR A 279 6.53 18.44 13.13
CA TYR A 279 5.57 19.16 12.29
C TYR A 279 4.43 19.77 13.10
N TYR A 280 3.78 19.00 13.99
CA TYR A 280 2.65 19.49 14.77
C TYR A 280 3.04 20.48 15.86
N LYS A 281 4.29 20.44 16.34
CA LYS A 281 4.82 21.51 17.22
C LYS A 281 4.99 22.83 16.47
N ALA A 282 5.48 22.77 15.23
CA ALA A 282 5.65 23.96 14.40
C ALA A 282 4.31 24.47 13.81
N ASN A 283 3.37 23.57 13.54
CA ASN A 283 2.09 23.83 12.91
C ASN A 283 0.94 23.32 13.80
N PRO A 284 0.66 23.94 14.95
CA PRO A 284 -0.39 23.49 15.84
C PRO A 284 -1.75 23.57 15.15
N PRO A 285 -2.63 22.55 15.31
CA PRO A 285 -3.95 22.57 14.69
C PRO A 285 -4.74 23.78 15.18
N VAL A 286 -5.29 24.54 14.23
CA VAL A 286 -6.17 25.66 14.55
C VAL A 286 -7.40 25.12 15.25
N LYS A 287 -7.58 25.48 16.53
CA LYS A 287 -8.81 25.17 17.24
C LYS A 287 -9.95 25.97 16.58
N LEU A 288 -10.72 25.31 15.72
CA LEU A 288 -12.00 25.84 15.27
C LEU A 288 -12.87 26.04 16.53
N ARG A 289 -13.05 27.28 16.94
CA ARG A 289 -14.13 27.63 17.87
C ARG A 289 -15.42 27.42 17.09
N LEU A 290 -16.14 26.37 17.40
CA LEU A 290 -17.54 26.25 17.04
C LEU A 290 -18.25 27.30 17.91
N GLU A 291 -18.62 28.44 17.32
CA GLU A 291 -19.59 29.37 17.89
C GLU A 291 -21.00 28.84 17.71
#